data_1c9fa1a4a478e4e25ba6c5ef119542d7
#
_entry.id   1c9fa1a4a478e4e25ba6c5ef119542d7
#
_cell.length_a   1.000
_cell.length_b   1.000
_cell.length_c   1.000
_cell.angle_alpha   90.00
_cell.angle_beta   90.00
_cell.angle_gamma   90.00
#
_symmetry.space_group_name_H-M   'P 1'
#
loop_
_entity.id
_entity.type
_entity.pdbx_description
1 polymer ?
#
loop_
_entity_poly.entity_id
_entity_poly.type
_entity_poly.pdbx_seq_one_letter_code
_entity_poly.pdbx_strand_id
1 'polypeptide(L)'
;MIEFLHEHGGQLMSKTLEHFYISIVALLLAIIVAVPIGILLSKTKRTANIILTVAGVLQTIPTLAVLAIMIPIFGVGKTPAIVALFIYVLLPILNNTVLGVQNIDSNIKEAGKSMGMTQFQLMKDVELPLALPLILGGIRLSSVYVISW
;
A
#
# COMPACT_ATOMS: atom_id res chain seq x y z
N MET A 1 35.24 14.20 -6.45
CA MET A 1 33.80 14.35 -6.13
C MET A 1 33.15 15.46 -6.95
N ILE A 2 33.71 16.66 -7.01
CA ILE A 2 33.17 17.79 -7.80
C ILE A 2 33.21 17.49 -9.29
N GLU A 3 34.27 16.91 -9.80
CA GLU A 3 34.45 16.51 -11.20
C GLU A 3 33.43 15.44 -11.64
N PHE A 4 33.18 14.44 -10.78
CA PHE A 4 32.15 13.42 -10.97
C PHE A 4 30.73 14.02 -11.04
N LEU A 5 30.41 14.98 -10.18
CA LEU A 5 29.13 15.69 -10.20
C LEU A 5 28.95 16.57 -11.44
N HIS A 6 30.06 17.17 -11.96
CA HIS A 6 30.04 17.95 -13.21
C HIS A 6 29.76 17.05 -14.41
N GLU A 7 30.36 15.86 -14.44
CA GLU A 7 30.27 14.93 -15.56
C GLU A 7 28.99 14.11 -15.57
N HIS A 8 28.47 13.74 -14.37
CA HIS A 8 27.31 12.84 -14.22
C HIS A 8 26.09 13.47 -13.55
N GLY A 9 26.15 14.75 -13.19
CA GLY A 9 25.08 15.43 -12.45
C GLY A 9 23.72 15.42 -13.18
N GLY A 10 23.73 15.56 -14.51
CA GLY A 10 22.52 15.46 -15.32
C GLY A 10 21.91 14.06 -15.32
N GLN A 11 22.74 13.03 -15.36
CA GLN A 11 22.29 11.63 -15.31
C GLN A 11 21.75 11.28 -13.93
N LEU A 12 22.40 11.72 -12.85
CA LEU A 12 21.94 11.52 -11.48
C LEU A 12 20.57 12.17 -11.27
N MET A 13 20.39 13.41 -11.70
CA MET A 13 19.11 14.11 -11.60
C MET A 13 18.01 13.37 -12.39
N SER A 14 18.29 12.97 -13.62
CA SER A 14 17.36 12.21 -14.45
C SER A 14 16.95 10.87 -13.79
N LYS A 15 17.91 10.13 -13.25
CA LYS A 15 17.65 8.86 -12.56
C LYS A 15 16.89 9.04 -11.25
N THR A 16 17.17 10.10 -10.51
CA THR A 16 16.43 10.46 -9.30
C THR A 16 14.97 10.78 -9.62
N LEU A 17 14.72 11.60 -10.63
CA LEU A 17 13.37 11.92 -11.07
C LEU A 17 12.62 10.68 -11.58
N GLU A 18 13.31 9.80 -12.31
CA GLU A 18 12.75 8.52 -12.75
C GLU A 18 12.37 7.63 -11.58
N HIS A 19 13.22 7.54 -10.55
CA HIS A 19 12.94 6.80 -9.32
C HIS A 19 11.71 7.36 -8.59
N PHE A 20 11.63 8.68 -8.40
CA PHE A 20 10.46 9.32 -7.80
C PHE A 20 9.18 9.05 -8.58
N TYR A 21 9.23 9.12 -9.91
CA TYR A 21 8.08 8.81 -10.76
C TYR A 21 7.59 7.37 -10.54
N ILE A 22 8.50 6.39 -10.60
CA ILE A 22 8.19 4.97 -10.39
C ILE A 22 7.59 4.75 -9.01
N SER A 23 8.20 5.36 -7.98
CA SER A 23 7.77 5.26 -6.58
C SER A 23 6.37 5.82 -6.36
N ILE A 24 6.09 7.02 -6.89
CA ILE A 24 4.78 7.67 -6.74
C ILE A 24 3.70 6.87 -7.48
N VAL A 25 3.97 6.42 -8.70
CA VAL A 25 3.00 5.63 -9.48
C VAL A 25 2.68 4.31 -8.77
N ALA A 26 3.69 3.58 -8.30
CA ALA A 26 3.50 2.33 -7.57
C ALA A 26 2.70 2.54 -6.28
N LEU A 27 3.02 3.58 -5.51
CA LEU A 27 2.33 3.92 -4.26
C LEU A 27 0.87 4.31 -4.50
N LEU A 28 0.58 5.14 -5.48
CA LEU A 28 -0.80 5.56 -5.80
C LEU A 28 -1.64 4.37 -6.26
N LEU A 29 -1.11 3.51 -7.11
CA LEU A 29 -1.79 2.29 -7.54
C LEU A 29 -2.07 1.38 -6.34
N ALA A 30 -1.10 1.23 -5.42
CA ALA A 30 -1.27 0.42 -4.22
C ALA A 30 -2.35 1.00 -3.29
N ILE A 31 -2.42 2.32 -3.10
CA ILE A 31 -3.47 2.97 -2.31
C ILE A 31 -4.85 2.72 -2.92
N ILE A 32 -5.00 2.95 -4.23
CA ILE A 32 -6.26 2.79 -4.95
C ILE A 32 -6.78 1.35 -4.85
N VAL A 33 -5.89 0.36 -4.81
CA VAL A 33 -6.25 -1.06 -4.75
C VAL A 33 -6.38 -1.55 -3.30
N ALA A 34 -5.38 -1.27 -2.45
CA ALA A 34 -5.31 -1.83 -1.10
C ALA A 34 -6.37 -1.25 -0.15
N VAL A 35 -6.67 0.05 -0.24
CA VAL A 35 -7.64 0.66 0.68
C VAL A 35 -9.06 0.10 0.46
N PRO A 36 -9.62 0.08 -0.76
CA PRO A 36 -10.95 -0.52 -0.96
C PRO A 36 -10.99 -2.01 -0.63
N ILE A 37 -9.97 -2.77 -1.03
CA ILE A 37 -9.88 -4.20 -0.71
C ILE A 37 -9.77 -4.42 0.80
N GLY A 38 -8.95 -3.63 1.51
CA GLY A 38 -8.82 -3.70 2.96
C GLY A 38 -10.13 -3.43 3.69
N ILE A 39 -10.90 -2.43 3.25
CA ILE A 39 -12.24 -2.15 3.79
C ILE A 39 -13.19 -3.33 3.56
N LEU A 40 -13.17 -3.92 2.38
CA LEU A 40 -14.01 -5.09 2.08
C LEU A 40 -13.61 -6.31 2.92
N LEU A 41 -12.32 -6.58 3.05
CA LEU A 41 -11.79 -7.70 3.84
C LEU A 41 -12.04 -7.54 5.33
N SER A 42 -12.06 -6.31 5.84
CA SER A 42 -12.29 -6.03 7.27
C SER A 42 -13.61 -6.56 7.79
N LYS A 43 -14.60 -6.76 6.92
CA LYS A 43 -15.93 -7.31 7.26
C LYS A 43 -15.89 -8.77 7.73
N THR A 44 -14.90 -9.55 7.32
CA THR A 44 -14.79 -10.98 7.62
C THR A 44 -13.39 -11.29 8.17
N LYS A 45 -13.26 -11.36 9.50
CA LYS A 45 -11.96 -11.60 10.19
C LYS A 45 -11.21 -12.83 9.66
N ARG A 46 -11.92 -13.93 9.40
CA ARG A 46 -11.30 -15.18 8.91
C ARG A 46 -10.65 -14.98 7.54
N THR A 47 -11.38 -14.38 6.60
CA THR A 47 -10.89 -14.12 5.23
C THR A 47 -9.74 -13.12 5.26
N ALA A 48 -9.86 -12.05 6.06
CA ALA A 48 -8.79 -11.07 6.25
C ALA A 48 -7.50 -11.73 6.73
N ASN A 49 -7.57 -12.53 7.80
CA ASN A 49 -6.41 -13.23 8.35
C ASN A 49 -5.73 -14.16 7.35
N ILE A 50 -6.50 -14.93 6.57
CA ILE A 50 -5.93 -15.81 5.54
C ILE A 50 -5.18 -14.99 4.49
N ILE A 51 -5.83 -13.96 3.94
CA ILE A 51 -5.24 -13.14 2.88
C ILE A 51 -4.00 -12.39 3.39
N LEU A 52 -4.07 -11.81 4.59
CA LEU A 52 -2.94 -11.10 5.19
C LEU A 52 -1.78 -12.05 5.51
N THR A 53 -2.06 -13.28 5.94
CA THR A 53 -1.03 -14.30 6.18
C THR A 53 -0.34 -14.70 4.87
N VAL A 54 -1.11 -15.02 3.82
CA VAL A 54 -0.56 -15.37 2.51
C VAL A 54 0.27 -14.22 1.94
N ALA A 55 -0.26 -13.01 2.00
CA ALA A 55 0.45 -11.83 1.53
C ALA A 55 1.73 -11.55 2.37
N GLY A 56 1.68 -11.78 3.69
CA GLY A 56 2.85 -11.69 4.57
C GLY A 56 3.94 -12.68 4.20
N VAL A 57 3.58 -13.91 3.85
CA VAL A 57 4.54 -14.91 3.34
C VAL A 57 5.16 -14.44 2.02
N LEU A 58 4.36 -13.87 1.12
CA LEU A 58 4.88 -13.32 -0.15
C LEU A 58 5.87 -12.16 0.07
N GLN A 59 5.70 -11.36 1.10
CA GLN A 59 6.64 -10.29 1.47
C GLN A 59 7.99 -10.79 2.00
N THR A 60 8.13 -12.06 2.35
CA THR A 60 9.44 -12.60 2.72
C THR A 60 10.37 -12.76 1.51
N ILE A 61 9.82 -12.73 0.31
CA ILE A 61 10.60 -12.76 -0.94
C ILE A 61 11.34 -11.42 -1.08
N PRO A 62 12.67 -11.41 -1.26
CA PRO A 62 13.42 -10.18 -1.50
C PRO A 62 12.87 -9.41 -2.71
N THR A 63 12.72 -8.09 -2.58
CA THR A 63 12.19 -7.24 -3.67
C THR A 63 12.95 -7.35 -4.98
N LEU A 64 14.27 -7.49 -4.92
CA LEU A 64 15.09 -7.74 -6.11
C LEU A 64 14.75 -9.07 -6.80
N ALA A 65 14.37 -10.10 -6.04
CA ALA A 65 13.93 -11.36 -6.61
C ALA A 65 12.58 -11.21 -7.33
N VAL A 66 11.66 -10.44 -6.75
CA VAL A 66 10.37 -10.11 -7.40
C VAL A 66 10.64 -9.35 -8.71
N LEU A 67 11.53 -8.36 -8.69
CA LEU A 67 11.92 -7.64 -9.91
C LEU A 67 12.50 -8.58 -10.97
N ALA A 68 13.41 -9.49 -10.58
CA ALA A 68 14.01 -10.46 -11.50
C ALA A 68 12.96 -11.38 -12.17
N ILE A 69 11.90 -11.74 -11.43
CA ILE A 69 10.77 -12.52 -11.97
C ILE A 69 9.90 -11.68 -12.91
N MET A 70 9.78 -10.39 -12.67
CA MET A 70 8.96 -9.49 -13.50
C MET A 70 9.62 -9.14 -14.84
N ILE A 71 10.94 -9.12 -14.93
CA ILE A 71 11.67 -8.79 -16.17
C ILE A 71 11.34 -9.72 -17.35
N PRO A 72 11.30 -11.05 -17.22
CA PRO A 72 10.91 -11.93 -18.32
C PRO A 72 9.47 -11.73 -18.81
N ILE A 73 8.58 -11.22 -17.94
CA ILE A 73 7.14 -11.05 -18.21
C ILE A 73 6.87 -9.70 -18.86
N PHE A 74 7.46 -8.63 -18.32
CA PHE A 74 7.19 -7.24 -18.71
C PHE A 74 8.33 -6.58 -19.49
N GLY A 75 9.44 -7.29 -19.71
CA GLY A 75 10.63 -6.72 -20.34
C GLY A 75 11.48 -5.92 -19.37
N VAL A 76 12.56 -5.29 -19.90
CA VAL A 76 13.43 -4.40 -19.13
C VAL A 76 12.88 -2.98 -19.20
N GLY A 77 12.78 -2.29 -18.05
CA GLY A 77 12.32 -0.89 -18.01
C GLY A 77 11.58 -0.52 -16.74
N LYS A 78 10.75 0.53 -16.83
CA LYS A 78 9.99 1.07 -15.69
C LYS A 78 8.85 0.18 -15.26
N THR A 79 8.21 -0.52 -16.20
CA THR A 79 7.03 -1.35 -15.93
C THR A 79 7.28 -2.46 -14.92
N PRO A 80 8.31 -3.33 -15.07
CA PRO A 80 8.58 -4.36 -14.05
C PRO A 80 8.93 -3.77 -12.68
N ALA A 81 9.59 -2.61 -12.63
CA ALA A 81 9.89 -1.93 -11.38
C ALA A 81 8.62 -1.43 -10.68
N ILE A 82 7.70 -0.79 -11.43
CA ILE A 82 6.40 -0.33 -10.89
C ILE A 82 5.59 -1.50 -10.35
N VAL A 83 5.52 -2.62 -11.10
CA VAL A 83 4.76 -3.80 -10.68
C VAL A 83 5.36 -4.45 -9.44
N ALA A 84 6.69 -4.61 -9.38
CA ALA A 84 7.38 -5.17 -8.23
C ALA A 84 7.16 -4.31 -6.97
N LEU A 85 7.34 -3.00 -7.08
CA LEU A 85 7.10 -2.05 -5.99
C LEU A 85 5.63 -2.02 -5.56
N PHE A 86 4.70 -2.01 -6.51
CA PHE A 86 3.26 -2.09 -6.24
C PHE A 86 2.92 -3.30 -5.36
N ILE A 87 3.37 -4.49 -5.73
CA ILE A 87 3.13 -5.72 -4.96
C ILE A 87 3.70 -5.58 -3.55
N TYR A 88 4.89 -5.00 -3.42
CA TYR A 88 5.60 -4.90 -2.15
C TYR A 88 4.93 -3.92 -1.17
N VAL A 89 4.47 -2.77 -1.66
CA VAL A 89 3.85 -1.74 -0.79
C VAL A 89 2.36 -1.94 -0.57
N LEU A 90 1.72 -2.79 -1.37
CA LEU A 90 0.30 -3.09 -1.24
C LEU A 90 -0.04 -3.68 0.13
N LEU A 91 0.80 -4.60 0.64
CA LEU A 91 0.50 -5.31 1.88
C LEU A 91 0.51 -4.44 3.13
N PRO A 92 1.49 -3.54 3.40
CA PRO A 92 1.43 -2.66 4.56
C PRO A 92 0.18 -1.77 4.56
N ILE A 93 -0.25 -1.27 3.39
CA ILE A 93 -1.48 -0.47 3.27
C ILE A 93 -2.69 -1.34 3.56
N LEU A 94 -2.76 -2.52 2.95
CA LEU A 94 -3.85 -3.47 3.13
C LEU A 94 -4.02 -3.87 4.60
N ASN A 95 -2.92 -4.28 5.24
CA ASN A 95 -2.90 -4.71 6.64
C ASN A 95 -3.37 -3.58 7.58
N ASN A 96 -2.81 -2.38 7.43
CA ASN A 96 -3.19 -1.24 8.26
C ASN A 96 -4.64 -0.79 8.00
N THR A 97 -5.15 -0.93 6.78
CA THR A 97 -6.55 -0.65 6.46
C THR A 97 -7.49 -1.65 7.15
N VAL A 98 -7.18 -2.94 7.06
CA VAL A 98 -7.98 -4.00 7.73
C VAL A 98 -7.97 -3.79 9.24
N LEU A 99 -6.79 -3.59 9.84
CA LEU A 99 -6.65 -3.35 11.28
C LEU A 99 -7.36 -2.06 11.69
N GLY A 100 -7.28 -1.00 10.89
CA GLY A 100 -7.94 0.27 11.15
C GLY A 100 -9.44 0.11 11.32
N VAL A 101 -10.09 -0.62 10.42
CA VAL A 101 -11.54 -0.85 10.48
C VAL A 101 -11.93 -1.90 11.53
N GLN A 102 -11.11 -2.95 11.72
CA GLN A 102 -11.42 -4.01 12.69
C GLN A 102 -11.26 -3.58 14.14
N ASN A 103 -10.36 -2.64 14.42
CA ASN A 103 -10.10 -2.15 15.78
C ASN A 103 -11.10 -1.09 16.28
N ILE A 104 -12.06 -0.70 15.45
CA ILE A 104 -13.12 0.22 15.88
C ILE A 104 -14.02 -0.48 16.89
N ASP A 105 -14.27 0.17 18.03
CA ASP A 105 -15.13 -0.34 19.10
C ASP A 105 -16.50 -0.76 18.56
N SER A 106 -16.94 -1.97 18.91
CA SER A 106 -18.24 -2.50 18.51
C SER A 106 -19.39 -1.65 19.02
N ASN A 107 -19.24 -1.03 20.20
CA ASN A 107 -20.26 -0.15 20.78
C ASN A 107 -20.53 1.07 19.88
N ILE A 108 -19.51 1.61 19.25
CA ILE A 108 -19.65 2.73 18.29
C ILE A 108 -20.46 2.26 17.07
N LYS A 109 -20.14 1.07 16.56
CA LYS A 109 -20.87 0.50 15.41
C LYS A 109 -22.33 0.17 15.75
N GLU A 110 -22.57 -0.35 16.96
CA GLU A 110 -23.94 -0.62 17.46
C GLU A 110 -24.73 0.65 17.68
N ALA A 111 -24.13 1.68 18.24
CA ALA A 111 -24.77 2.99 18.40
C ALA A 111 -25.21 3.57 17.04
N GLY A 112 -24.33 3.55 16.03
CA GLY A 112 -24.67 3.98 14.69
C GLY A 112 -25.84 3.19 14.07
N LYS A 113 -25.86 1.88 14.24
CA LYS A 113 -26.99 1.03 13.80
C LYS A 113 -28.28 1.36 14.54
N SER A 114 -28.22 1.57 15.85
CA SER A 114 -29.37 1.94 16.68
C SER A 114 -29.96 3.28 16.30
N MET A 115 -29.15 4.19 15.76
CA MET A 115 -29.58 5.46 15.18
C MET A 115 -30.17 5.33 13.78
N GLY A 116 -30.29 4.11 13.25
CA GLY A 116 -30.87 3.84 11.93
C GLY A 116 -29.91 4.05 10.75
N MET A 117 -28.60 4.12 10.99
CA MET A 117 -27.62 4.24 9.91
C MET A 117 -27.62 2.98 9.04
N THR A 118 -27.61 3.19 7.72
CA THR A 118 -27.37 2.11 6.76
C THR A 118 -25.92 1.66 6.84
N GLN A 119 -25.61 0.46 6.35
CA GLN A 119 -24.22 -0.06 6.31
C GLN A 119 -23.26 0.87 5.59
N PHE A 120 -23.72 1.54 4.54
CA PHE A 120 -22.92 2.48 3.78
C PHE A 120 -22.65 3.76 4.56
N GLN A 121 -23.67 4.31 5.25
CA GLN A 121 -23.51 5.47 6.13
C GLN A 121 -22.58 5.15 7.29
N LEU A 122 -22.75 3.99 7.93
CA LEU A 122 -21.87 3.54 9.01
C LEU A 122 -20.41 3.46 8.54
N MET A 123 -20.17 2.88 7.36
CA MET A 123 -18.82 2.79 6.79
C MET A 123 -18.24 4.17 6.48
N LYS A 124 -19.00 5.02 5.79
CA LYS A 124 -18.51 6.31 5.30
C LYS A 124 -18.33 7.33 6.42
N ASP A 125 -19.33 7.42 7.32
CA ASP A 125 -19.42 8.54 8.26
C ASP A 125 -18.83 8.19 9.65
N VAL A 126 -18.62 6.90 9.94
CA VAL A 126 -18.10 6.43 11.23
C VAL A 126 -16.82 5.60 11.05
N GLU A 127 -16.89 4.49 10.34
CA GLU A 127 -15.77 3.54 10.30
C GLU A 127 -14.56 4.12 9.55
N LEU A 128 -14.76 4.71 8.39
CA LEU A 128 -13.68 5.26 7.58
C LEU A 128 -12.93 6.41 8.25
N PRO A 129 -13.61 7.43 8.84
CA PRO A 129 -12.93 8.49 9.59
C PRO A 129 -12.13 7.96 10.78
N LEU A 130 -12.66 6.99 11.52
CA LEU A 130 -11.99 6.40 12.68
C LEU A 130 -10.81 5.50 12.28
N ALA A 131 -10.89 4.83 11.14
CA ALA A 131 -9.81 4.01 10.59
C ALA A 131 -8.70 4.84 9.92
N LEU A 132 -9.00 6.08 9.52
CA LEU A 132 -8.10 6.92 8.72
C LEU A 132 -6.69 7.06 9.31
N PRO A 133 -6.48 7.26 10.62
CA PRO A 133 -5.13 7.38 11.19
C PRO A 133 -4.27 6.13 10.94
N LEU A 134 -4.86 4.91 11.05
CA LEU A 134 -4.14 3.67 10.76
C LEU A 134 -3.90 3.48 9.26
N ILE A 135 -4.88 3.82 8.42
CA ILE A 135 -4.73 3.79 6.96
C ILE A 135 -3.57 4.70 6.53
N LEU A 136 -3.53 5.94 7.04
CA LEU A 136 -2.43 6.88 6.78
C LEU A 136 -1.09 6.37 7.32
N GLY A 137 -1.10 5.69 8.47
CA GLY A 137 0.07 4.99 8.99
C GLY A 137 0.64 3.94 8.03
N GLY A 138 -0.24 3.12 7.43
CA GLY A 138 0.13 2.16 6.39
C GLY A 138 0.69 2.82 5.13
N ILE A 139 0.06 3.89 4.66
CA ILE A 139 0.53 4.67 3.52
C ILE A 139 1.90 5.29 3.80
N ARG A 140 2.09 5.87 4.98
CA ARG A 140 3.38 6.45 5.41
C ARG A 140 4.48 5.39 5.43
N LEU A 141 4.22 4.22 6.00
CA LEU A 141 5.18 3.11 6.03
C LEU A 141 5.55 2.67 4.61
N SER A 142 4.56 2.49 3.75
CA SER A 142 4.74 2.12 2.34
C SER A 142 5.51 3.18 1.54
N SER A 143 5.29 4.48 1.80
CA SER A 143 6.04 5.54 1.14
C SER A 143 7.52 5.52 1.51
N VAL A 144 7.85 5.23 2.77
CA VAL A 144 9.25 5.03 3.19
C VAL A 144 9.86 3.83 2.48
N TYR A 145 9.15 2.71 2.39
CA TYR A 145 9.65 1.51 1.69
C TYR A 145 9.94 1.77 0.22
N VAL A 146 9.02 2.42 -0.48
CA VAL A 146 9.16 2.73 -1.91
C VAL A 146 10.32 3.67 -2.21
N ILE A 147 10.54 4.67 -1.35
CA ILE A 147 11.61 5.67 -1.56
C ILE A 147 12.99 5.10 -1.20
N SER A 148 13.04 4.16 -0.23
CA SER A 148 14.30 3.54 0.20
C SER A 148 14.78 2.40 -0.72
N TRP A 149 13.99 2.01 -1.70
CA TRP A 149 14.27 0.94 -2.64
C TRP A 149 15.08 1.43 -3.85
#